data_63dc9fd3ee0de2004515074394e43044
#
_entry.id   63dc9fd3ee0de2004515074394e43044
#
_cell.length_a   1.000
_cell.length_b   1.000
_cell.length_c   1.000
_cell.angle_alpha   90.00
_cell.angle_beta   90.00
_cell.angle_gamma   90.00
#
_symmetry.space_group_name_H-M   'P 1'
#
loop_
_entity.id
_entity.type
_entity.pdbx_description
1 polymer ?
#
loop_
_entity_poly.entity_id
_entity_poly.type
_entity_poly.pdbx_seq_one_letter_code
_entity_poly.pdbx_strand_id
1 'polypeptide(L)'
;MRLTLPGLLLCICPIASNAQSLVTAEIFHGNDAQSTASVTTDFDNNMLCFTGFWDDLDADPGPGVLNFNSVGSQDIAITKLDPSGNLIWSKQIGGAGFAAAQVIKADAAGNVFVFGYFNGTMDMNPGPGTSNLVSNGGDDVYCAKYNQDGNLVWAANIGGTGTEQSYGFDLDAAGNPIVLGYFQNTVDFDPGVGTVNMTAGFSGSNFLLRLNTDGSYNNVIQMSSAYGNYLYVDNSDNIYITGLFWGTVDFNPGPAVYNLIAAGFSSDAFIVKLNSAFIFQWAGIISGNSSEQGTTISVDENANAVIVAGFFEGTIDINPEPAVVNIATVDYVDAFIVRLDATDGG
;
A
#
# COMPACT_ATOMS: atom_id res chain seq x y z
N MET A 1 -9.78 61.81 -48.21
CA MET A 1 -8.67 60.98 -47.80
C MET A 1 -9.19 60.00 -46.74
N ARG A 2 -9.54 58.75 -47.15
CA ARG A 2 -10.06 57.71 -46.23
C ARG A 2 -8.88 56.86 -45.88
N LEU A 3 -8.51 56.82 -44.56
CA LEU A 3 -7.55 55.87 -44.04
C LEU A 3 -8.31 54.57 -43.77
N THR A 4 -7.92 53.52 -44.47
CA THR A 4 -8.30 52.15 -44.19
C THR A 4 -7.32 51.59 -43.16
N LEU A 5 -7.81 51.21 -41.95
CA LEU A 5 -7.04 50.44 -40.99
C LEU A 5 -6.87 49.00 -41.52
N PRO A 6 -5.69 48.39 -41.43
CA PRO A 6 -5.52 46.99 -41.73
C PRO A 6 -6.21 46.12 -40.64
N GLY A 7 -6.98 45.13 -41.11
CA GLY A 7 -7.67 44.21 -40.23
C GLY A 7 -6.72 43.42 -39.35
N LEU A 8 -7.00 43.46 -38.03
CA LEU A 8 -6.38 42.59 -37.03
C LEU A 8 -6.92 41.19 -37.25
N LEU A 9 -6.13 40.30 -37.83
CA LEU A 9 -6.44 38.88 -37.93
C LEU A 9 -6.29 38.28 -36.52
N LEU A 10 -7.43 38.16 -35.81
CA LEU A 10 -7.47 37.46 -34.56
C LEU A 10 -7.30 35.97 -34.84
N CYS A 11 -6.09 35.46 -34.69
CA CYS A 11 -5.82 34.05 -34.73
C CYS A 11 -6.45 33.40 -33.44
N ILE A 12 -7.69 32.96 -33.57
CA ILE A 12 -8.33 32.13 -32.52
C ILE A 12 -7.69 30.75 -32.64
N CYS A 13 -6.60 30.56 -31.90
CA CYS A 13 -6.09 29.23 -31.64
C CYS A 13 -7.16 28.50 -30.79
N PRO A 14 -7.79 27.44 -31.26
CA PRO A 14 -8.67 26.66 -30.40
C PRO A 14 -7.77 26.08 -29.28
N ILE A 15 -7.83 26.65 -28.09
CA ILE A 15 -7.36 25.98 -26.90
C ILE A 15 -8.29 24.79 -26.78
N ALA A 16 -7.86 23.61 -27.21
CA ALA A 16 -8.50 22.37 -26.82
C ALA A 16 -8.34 22.31 -25.29
N SER A 17 -9.32 22.83 -24.58
CA SER A 17 -9.46 22.53 -23.16
C SER A 17 -9.72 21.03 -23.10
N ASN A 18 -8.73 20.24 -22.72
CA ASN A 18 -8.92 18.91 -22.20
C ASN A 18 -9.66 19.08 -20.87
N ALA A 19 -10.94 19.45 -20.96
CA ALA A 19 -11.81 19.44 -19.80
C ALA A 19 -11.91 17.98 -19.38
N GLN A 20 -11.39 17.65 -18.22
CA GLN A 20 -11.65 16.37 -17.60
C GLN A 20 -13.17 16.28 -17.40
N SER A 21 -13.80 15.26 -17.98
CA SER A 21 -15.21 14.96 -17.75
C SER A 21 -15.31 13.88 -16.69
N LEU A 22 -16.19 14.08 -15.69
CA LEU A 22 -16.57 13.01 -14.81
C LEU A 22 -17.23 11.90 -15.63
N VAL A 23 -16.71 10.69 -15.53
CA VAL A 23 -17.27 9.51 -16.21
C VAL A 23 -18.33 8.88 -15.32
N THR A 24 -17.99 8.60 -14.06
CA THR A 24 -18.91 8.09 -13.04
C THR A 24 -18.48 8.55 -11.65
N ALA A 25 -19.40 8.57 -10.71
CA ALA A 25 -19.14 8.77 -9.29
C ALA A 25 -20.08 7.85 -8.50
N GLU A 26 -19.50 6.97 -7.70
CA GLU A 26 -20.25 5.97 -6.95
C GLU A 26 -20.11 6.26 -5.46
N ILE A 27 -21.19 6.06 -4.71
CA ILE A 27 -21.26 6.33 -3.28
C ILE A 27 -21.82 5.11 -2.57
N PHE A 28 -21.06 4.56 -1.64
CA PHE A 28 -21.53 3.54 -0.71
C PHE A 28 -22.27 4.22 0.45
N HIS A 29 -23.42 3.70 0.81
CA HIS A 29 -24.30 4.28 1.83
C HIS A 29 -24.38 3.37 3.07
N GLY A 30 -24.51 3.96 4.25
CA GLY A 30 -24.74 3.27 5.53
C GLY A 30 -25.09 4.29 6.61
N ASN A 31 -25.51 3.80 7.78
CA ASN A 31 -25.93 4.67 8.89
C ASN A 31 -24.75 5.13 9.76
N ASP A 32 -23.57 4.45 9.66
CA ASP A 32 -22.35 4.80 10.37
C ASP A 32 -21.21 5.04 9.37
N ALA A 33 -19.98 5.10 9.84
CA ALA A 33 -18.80 5.40 9.03
C ALA A 33 -18.48 4.28 8.03
N GLN A 34 -18.13 4.68 6.82
CA GLN A 34 -17.54 3.82 5.80
C GLN A 34 -16.23 4.46 5.32
N SER A 35 -15.24 3.64 5.02
CA SER A 35 -13.95 4.11 4.51
C SER A 35 -13.43 3.16 3.43
N THR A 36 -13.42 3.62 2.18
CA THR A 36 -12.73 2.88 1.12
C THR A 36 -11.23 3.10 1.27
N ALA A 37 -10.54 2.05 1.69
CA ALA A 37 -9.10 2.09 1.95
C ALA A 37 -8.28 2.02 0.66
N SER A 38 -8.73 1.24 -0.32
CA SER A 38 -7.98 0.99 -1.55
C SER A 38 -8.89 0.66 -2.71
N VAL A 39 -8.47 1.06 -3.90
CA VAL A 39 -9.12 0.74 -5.17
C VAL A 39 -8.08 0.25 -6.18
N THR A 40 -8.50 -0.64 -7.07
CA THR A 40 -7.70 -1.08 -8.21
C THR A 40 -8.62 -1.44 -9.37
N THR A 41 -8.05 -1.77 -10.53
CA THR A 41 -8.80 -2.33 -11.66
C THR A 41 -8.28 -3.72 -12.00
N ASP A 42 -9.17 -4.57 -12.49
CA ASP A 42 -8.76 -5.84 -13.08
C ASP A 42 -8.43 -5.68 -14.59
N PHE A 43 -8.08 -6.80 -15.24
CA PHE A 43 -7.73 -6.81 -16.66
C PHE A 43 -8.87 -6.35 -17.59
N ASP A 44 -10.12 -6.54 -17.17
CA ASP A 44 -11.32 -6.11 -17.92
C ASP A 44 -11.73 -4.66 -17.61
N ASN A 45 -10.88 -3.91 -16.89
CA ASN A 45 -11.12 -2.56 -16.38
C ASN A 45 -12.30 -2.46 -15.39
N ASN A 46 -12.72 -3.55 -14.78
CA ASN A 46 -13.67 -3.48 -13.67
C ASN A 46 -12.98 -2.85 -12.47
N MET A 47 -13.72 -2.02 -11.74
CA MET A 47 -13.23 -1.39 -10.51
C MET A 47 -13.40 -2.35 -9.33
N LEU A 48 -12.37 -2.49 -8.53
CA LEU A 48 -12.37 -3.25 -7.29
C LEU A 48 -12.17 -2.29 -6.14
N CYS A 49 -13.13 -2.25 -5.21
CA CYS A 49 -13.11 -1.39 -4.03
C CYS A 49 -12.98 -2.26 -2.77
N PHE A 50 -12.16 -1.80 -1.83
CA PHE A 50 -11.91 -2.46 -0.54
C PHE A 50 -12.32 -1.51 0.58
N THR A 51 -13.49 -1.74 1.18
CA THR A 51 -14.17 -0.79 2.05
C THR A 51 -14.38 -1.38 3.44
N GLY A 52 -13.86 -0.73 4.46
CA GLY A 52 -14.22 -1.00 5.86
C GLY A 52 -15.53 -0.28 6.21
N PHE A 53 -16.42 -0.93 6.96
CA PHE A 53 -17.68 -0.34 7.39
C PHE A 53 -18.07 -0.76 8.80
N TRP A 54 -18.76 0.14 9.47
CA TRP A 54 -19.34 -0.04 10.80
C TRP A 54 -20.85 -0.07 10.68
N ASP A 55 -21.54 -0.87 11.50
CA ASP A 55 -22.98 -1.05 11.53
C ASP A 55 -23.53 -1.64 10.21
N ASP A 56 -24.00 -0.82 9.27
CA ASP A 56 -24.55 -1.27 8.00
C ASP A 56 -23.88 -0.63 6.80
N LEU A 57 -23.97 -1.30 5.66
CA LEU A 57 -23.48 -0.83 4.37
C LEU A 57 -24.43 -1.28 3.27
N ASP A 58 -24.94 -0.35 2.46
CA ASP A 58 -25.44 -0.68 1.13
C ASP A 58 -24.24 -0.79 0.18
N ALA A 59 -23.92 -2.01 -0.21
CA ALA A 59 -22.77 -2.34 -1.03
C ALA A 59 -23.07 -2.26 -2.54
N ASP A 60 -24.31 -1.89 -2.93
CA ASP A 60 -24.66 -1.53 -4.30
C ASP A 60 -24.70 0.00 -4.42
N PRO A 61 -23.67 0.63 -5.05
CA PRO A 61 -23.67 2.07 -5.21
C PRO A 61 -24.67 2.57 -6.26
N GLY A 62 -25.31 1.67 -7.01
CA GLY A 62 -26.30 1.96 -8.02
C GLY A 62 -27.72 2.10 -7.42
N PRO A 63 -28.78 1.95 -8.25
CA PRO A 63 -30.16 2.04 -7.78
C PRO A 63 -30.65 0.77 -7.06
N GLY A 64 -29.86 -0.29 -7.02
CA GLY A 64 -30.15 -1.52 -6.27
C GLY A 64 -29.92 -1.31 -4.77
N VAL A 65 -30.13 -2.38 -4.00
CA VAL A 65 -29.84 -2.41 -2.56
C VAL A 65 -29.23 -3.76 -2.23
N LEU A 66 -28.02 -3.76 -1.69
CA LEU A 66 -27.32 -4.93 -1.18
C LEU A 66 -26.78 -4.65 0.22
N ASN A 67 -27.61 -4.84 1.21
CA ASN A 67 -27.28 -4.52 2.59
C ASN A 67 -26.36 -5.58 3.23
N PHE A 68 -25.26 -5.13 3.79
CA PHE A 68 -24.43 -5.83 4.75
C PHE A 68 -24.61 -5.24 6.14
N ASN A 69 -24.40 -6.07 7.18
CA ASN A 69 -24.35 -5.63 8.56
C ASN A 69 -23.07 -6.17 9.17
N SER A 70 -22.31 -5.32 9.84
CA SER A 70 -21.11 -5.76 10.53
C SER A 70 -21.45 -6.72 11.67
N VAL A 71 -20.65 -7.76 11.82
CA VAL A 71 -20.81 -8.75 12.91
C VAL A 71 -20.08 -8.29 14.17
N GLY A 72 -18.96 -7.61 14.00
CA GLY A 72 -18.13 -7.04 15.05
C GLY A 72 -18.17 -5.52 15.10
N SER A 73 -17.05 -4.92 15.46
CA SER A 73 -16.93 -3.46 15.47
C SER A 73 -16.75 -2.88 14.06
N GLN A 74 -16.08 -3.60 13.18
CA GLN A 74 -15.88 -3.24 11.79
C GLN A 74 -15.72 -4.51 10.95
N ASP A 75 -16.44 -4.57 9.83
CA ASP A 75 -16.27 -5.58 8.79
C ASP A 75 -15.78 -4.94 7.49
N ILE A 76 -15.57 -5.75 6.49
CA ILE A 76 -15.02 -5.33 5.20
C ILE A 76 -15.94 -5.78 4.06
N ALA A 77 -16.15 -4.90 3.09
CA ALA A 77 -16.74 -5.22 1.80
C ALA A 77 -15.67 -5.21 0.71
N ILE A 78 -15.64 -6.27 -0.10
CA ILE A 78 -14.91 -6.35 -1.36
C ILE A 78 -15.96 -6.18 -2.45
N THR A 79 -15.92 -5.08 -3.20
CA THR A 79 -16.92 -4.76 -4.23
C THR A 79 -16.27 -4.65 -5.59
N LYS A 80 -16.87 -5.33 -6.57
CA LYS A 80 -16.48 -5.27 -7.98
C LYS A 80 -17.58 -4.60 -8.78
N LEU A 81 -17.22 -3.52 -9.49
CA LEU A 81 -18.09 -2.75 -10.37
C LEU A 81 -17.60 -2.85 -11.81
N ASP A 82 -18.50 -2.83 -12.77
CA ASP A 82 -18.14 -2.71 -14.18
C ASP A 82 -17.53 -1.32 -14.51
N PRO A 83 -16.94 -1.10 -15.71
CA PRO A 83 -16.38 0.20 -16.08
C PRO A 83 -17.41 1.36 -16.11
N SER A 84 -18.69 1.07 -16.03
CA SER A 84 -19.79 2.06 -15.97
C SER A 84 -20.27 2.33 -14.54
N GLY A 85 -19.69 1.65 -13.52
CA GLY A 85 -20.06 1.77 -12.12
C GLY A 85 -21.19 0.84 -11.66
N ASN A 86 -21.69 -0.07 -12.51
CA ASN A 86 -22.71 -1.01 -12.09
C ASN A 86 -22.12 -2.15 -11.27
N LEU A 87 -22.85 -2.57 -10.23
CA LEU A 87 -22.45 -3.68 -9.38
C LEU A 87 -22.34 -5.01 -10.16
N ILE A 88 -21.17 -5.63 -10.15
CA ILE A 88 -20.99 -7.02 -10.62
C ILE A 88 -21.21 -7.97 -9.45
N TRP A 89 -20.51 -7.75 -8.35
CA TRP A 89 -20.70 -8.44 -7.07
C TRP A 89 -20.12 -7.63 -5.91
N SER A 90 -20.63 -7.88 -4.72
CA SER A 90 -20.00 -7.46 -3.46
C SER A 90 -19.99 -8.62 -2.47
N LYS A 91 -18.97 -8.67 -1.61
CA LYS A 91 -18.71 -9.74 -0.66
C LYS A 91 -18.34 -9.14 0.69
N GLN A 92 -19.03 -9.58 1.74
CA GLN A 92 -18.66 -9.23 3.12
C GLN A 92 -17.70 -10.29 3.68
N ILE A 93 -16.64 -9.83 4.33
CA ILE A 93 -15.75 -10.61 5.18
C ILE A 93 -15.61 -9.91 6.52
N GLY A 94 -15.51 -10.65 7.61
CA GLY A 94 -15.46 -10.08 8.94
C GLY A 94 -15.78 -11.09 10.03
N GLY A 95 -16.03 -10.60 11.23
CA GLY A 95 -16.30 -11.45 12.38
C GLY A 95 -16.53 -10.66 13.65
N ALA A 96 -16.48 -11.34 14.81
CA ALA A 96 -16.82 -10.71 16.10
C ALA A 96 -15.80 -9.65 16.57
N GLY A 97 -14.63 -9.56 15.95
CA GLY A 97 -13.58 -8.60 16.26
C GLY A 97 -13.62 -7.35 15.40
N PHE A 98 -12.45 -6.82 15.13
CA PHE A 98 -12.19 -5.70 14.25
C PHE A 98 -11.43 -6.19 13.02
N ALA A 99 -11.81 -5.72 11.84
CA ALA A 99 -11.12 -6.01 10.60
C ALA A 99 -10.86 -4.72 9.81
N ALA A 100 -9.59 -4.45 9.51
CA ALA A 100 -9.16 -3.29 8.73
C ALA A 100 -8.86 -3.67 7.29
N ALA A 101 -9.45 -2.95 6.34
CA ALA A 101 -9.06 -2.96 4.94
C ALA A 101 -7.84 -2.06 4.75
N GLN A 102 -6.81 -2.53 4.02
CA GLN A 102 -5.63 -1.73 3.69
C GLN A 102 -5.40 -1.66 2.18
N VAL A 103 -5.11 -2.77 1.53
CA VAL A 103 -4.77 -2.79 0.10
C VAL A 103 -5.54 -3.90 -0.62
N ILE A 104 -6.01 -3.58 -1.83
CA ILE A 104 -6.56 -4.52 -2.80
C ILE A 104 -5.75 -4.46 -4.10
N LYS A 105 -5.47 -5.62 -4.67
CA LYS A 105 -4.79 -5.78 -5.97
C LYS A 105 -5.51 -6.86 -6.78
N ALA A 106 -5.35 -6.80 -8.10
CA ALA A 106 -5.80 -7.86 -9.00
C ALA A 106 -4.60 -8.43 -9.79
N ASP A 107 -4.57 -9.75 -9.98
CA ASP A 107 -3.61 -10.36 -10.91
C ASP A 107 -4.15 -10.36 -12.35
N ALA A 108 -3.29 -10.72 -13.31
CA ALA A 108 -3.64 -10.76 -14.72
C ALA A 108 -4.74 -11.79 -15.06
N ALA A 109 -5.05 -12.73 -14.17
CA ALA A 109 -6.14 -13.69 -14.31
C ALA A 109 -7.46 -13.20 -13.69
N GLY A 110 -7.48 -11.97 -13.17
CA GLY A 110 -8.65 -11.36 -12.51
C GLY A 110 -8.90 -11.88 -11.09
N ASN A 111 -7.96 -12.60 -10.49
CA ASN A 111 -8.05 -12.92 -9.07
C ASN A 111 -7.79 -11.67 -8.24
N VAL A 112 -8.48 -11.58 -7.11
CA VAL A 112 -8.44 -10.44 -6.20
C VAL A 112 -7.65 -10.81 -4.96
N PHE A 113 -6.66 -10.00 -4.63
CA PHE A 113 -5.88 -10.13 -3.40
C PHE A 113 -6.23 -8.99 -2.46
N VAL A 114 -6.44 -9.32 -1.20
CA VAL A 114 -6.72 -8.35 -0.14
C VAL A 114 -5.74 -8.52 1.00
N PHE A 115 -5.40 -7.41 1.60
CA PHE A 115 -4.41 -7.30 2.65
C PHE A 115 -4.86 -6.30 3.70
N GLY A 116 -4.62 -6.62 4.97
CA GLY A 116 -4.98 -5.78 6.09
C GLY A 116 -4.60 -6.43 7.42
N TYR A 117 -5.23 -5.99 8.51
CA TYR A 117 -5.03 -6.54 9.84
C TYR A 117 -6.37 -6.71 10.56
N PHE A 118 -6.40 -7.58 11.56
CA PHE A 118 -7.61 -7.92 12.30
C PHE A 118 -7.29 -8.35 13.72
N ASN A 119 -8.28 -8.30 14.60
CA ASN A 119 -8.22 -8.98 15.90
C ASN A 119 -9.44 -9.84 16.16
N GLY A 120 -9.28 -10.80 17.07
CA GLY A 120 -10.32 -11.78 17.39
C GLY A 120 -10.45 -12.85 16.30
N THR A 121 -11.68 -13.17 15.93
CA THR A 121 -11.96 -14.17 14.87
C THR A 121 -12.62 -13.51 13.68
N MET A 122 -12.07 -13.75 12.49
CA MET A 122 -12.53 -13.21 11.23
C MET A 122 -12.82 -14.35 10.25
N ASP A 123 -14.04 -14.41 9.71
CA ASP A 123 -14.38 -15.35 8.64
C ASP A 123 -14.00 -14.73 7.29
N MET A 124 -13.07 -15.38 6.58
CA MET A 124 -12.59 -14.95 5.27
C MET A 124 -13.43 -15.52 4.13
N ASN A 125 -14.40 -16.41 4.40
CA ASN A 125 -15.26 -17.00 3.39
C ASN A 125 -16.58 -16.22 3.26
N PRO A 126 -16.79 -15.44 2.19
CA PRO A 126 -18.03 -14.71 1.98
C PRO A 126 -19.20 -15.61 1.56
N GLY A 127 -18.95 -16.89 1.35
CA GLY A 127 -19.97 -17.90 0.97
C GLY A 127 -20.62 -18.55 2.19
N PRO A 128 -21.38 -19.64 1.98
CA PRO A 128 -22.11 -20.32 3.06
C PRO A 128 -21.23 -21.17 3.98
N GLY A 129 -19.93 -21.30 3.68
CA GLY A 129 -18.96 -21.99 4.56
C GLY A 129 -18.24 -21.01 5.46
N THR A 130 -17.37 -21.50 6.32
CA THR A 130 -16.50 -20.69 7.16
C THR A 130 -15.03 -20.99 6.88
N SER A 131 -14.20 -19.95 6.89
CA SER A 131 -12.74 -20.04 6.85
C SER A 131 -12.17 -19.04 7.85
N ASN A 132 -12.19 -19.43 9.12
CA ASN A 132 -11.83 -18.55 10.20
C ASN A 132 -10.32 -18.37 10.32
N LEU A 133 -9.87 -17.12 10.34
CA LEU A 133 -8.61 -16.72 10.94
C LEU A 133 -8.86 -16.30 12.38
N VAL A 134 -7.89 -16.55 13.25
CA VAL A 134 -7.93 -16.18 14.67
C VAL A 134 -6.63 -15.49 15.01
N SER A 135 -6.71 -14.26 15.52
CA SER A 135 -5.51 -13.55 15.96
C SER A 135 -4.90 -14.21 17.20
N ASN A 136 -3.57 -14.24 17.26
CA ASN A 136 -2.81 -14.91 18.30
C ASN A 136 -2.46 -14.00 19.49
N GLY A 137 -2.76 -12.72 19.40
CA GLY A 137 -2.39 -11.71 20.39
C GLY A 137 -3.23 -10.46 20.28
N GLY A 138 -2.59 -9.36 19.86
CA GLY A 138 -3.26 -8.13 19.46
C GLY A 138 -3.83 -8.25 18.05
N ASP A 139 -3.51 -7.26 17.20
CA ASP A 139 -3.85 -7.32 15.79
C ASP A 139 -2.88 -8.25 15.06
N ASP A 140 -3.38 -9.12 14.20
CA ASP A 140 -2.61 -9.94 13.28
C ASP A 140 -2.83 -9.46 11.83
N VAL A 141 -1.85 -9.68 10.96
CA VAL A 141 -1.95 -9.36 9.52
C VAL A 141 -2.63 -10.51 8.80
N TYR A 142 -3.54 -10.21 7.89
CA TYR A 142 -4.09 -11.20 6.97
C TYR A 142 -3.73 -10.87 5.51
N CYS A 143 -3.60 -11.94 4.72
CA CYS A 143 -3.52 -11.87 3.27
C CYS A 143 -4.47 -12.93 2.70
N ALA A 144 -5.28 -12.59 1.70
CA ALA A 144 -6.19 -13.55 1.10
C ALA A 144 -6.32 -13.35 -0.40
N LYS A 145 -6.63 -14.46 -1.09
CA LYS A 145 -6.91 -14.49 -2.51
C LYS A 145 -8.33 -14.97 -2.75
N TYR A 146 -9.03 -14.22 -3.58
CA TYR A 146 -10.35 -14.57 -4.12
C TYR A 146 -10.26 -14.75 -5.63
N ASN A 147 -11.07 -15.63 -6.20
CA ASN A 147 -11.17 -15.73 -7.65
C ASN A 147 -11.96 -14.53 -8.23
N GLN A 148 -12.04 -14.45 -9.56
CA GLN A 148 -12.74 -13.36 -10.27
C GLN A 148 -14.22 -13.18 -9.90
N ASP A 149 -14.86 -14.22 -9.30
CA ASP A 149 -16.26 -14.23 -8.85
C ASP A 149 -16.38 -13.86 -7.35
N GLY A 150 -15.26 -13.55 -6.69
CA GLY A 150 -15.21 -13.22 -5.28
C GLY A 150 -15.34 -14.43 -4.35
N ASN A 151 -15.05 -15.65 -4.81
CA ASN A 151 -15.00 -16.82 -3.94
C ASN A 151 -13.59 -16.99 -3.38
N LEU A 152 -13.50 -17.29 -2.08
CA LEU A 152 -12.23 -17.50 -1.40
C LEU A 152 -11.44 -18.64 -2.05
N VAL A 153 -10.16 -18.39 -2.35
CA VAL A 153 -9.20 -19.40 -2.80
C VAL A 153 -8.33 -19.85 -1.63
N TRP A 154 -7.77 -18.89 -0.91
CA TRP A 154 -7.01 -19.11 0.34
C TRP A 154 -6.99 -17.84 1.18
N ALA A 155 -6.75 -18.02 2.48
CA ALA A 155 -6.47 -16.94 3.42
C ALA A 155 -5.32 -17.36 4.34
N ALA A 156 -4.44 -16.43 4.65
CA ALA A 156 -3.28 -16.59 5.51
C ALA A 156 -3.35 -15.59 6.67
N ASN A 157 -3.01 -16.07 7.87
CA ASN A 157 -2.77 -15.27 9.07
C ASN A 157 -1.27 -15.19 9.32
N ILE A 158 -0.76 -14.00 9.56
CA ILE A 158 0.63 -13.72 9.95
C ILE A 158 0.57 -12.94 11.25
N GLY A 159 0.90 -13.60 12.36
CA GLY A 159 0.81 -12.98 13.66
C GLY A 159 1.40 -13.81 14.79
N GLY A 160 1.67 -13.11 15.89
CA GLY A 160 2.24 -13.66 17.12
C GLY A 160 1.49 -13.20 18.37
N THR A 161 2.17 -13.22 19.51
CA THR A 161 1.58 -12.76 20.77
C THR A 161 1.60 -11.23 20.92
N GLY A 162 2.12 -10.51 19.94
CA GLY A 162 2.23 -9.06 19.90
C GLY A 162 1.09 -8.40 19.15
N THR A 163 1.43 -7.29 18.53
CA THR A 163 0.60 -6.60 17.54
C THR A 163 1.38 -6.52 16.24
N GLU A 164 0.77 -7.00 15.19
CA GLU A 164 1.26 -6.91 13.83
C GLU A 164 0.41 -5.93 13.04
N GLN A 165 1.06 -5.12 12.22
CA GLN A 165 0.39 -4.12 11.38
C GLN A 165 0.83 -4.25 9.93
N SER A 166 -0.10 -3.98 9.04
CA SER A 166 0.10 -4.00 7.60
C SER A 166 0.38 -2.59 7.09
N TYR A 167 1.40 -2.43 6.24
CA TYR A 167 1.75 -1.12 5.68
C TYR A 167 1.73 -1.10 4.16
N GLY A 168 2.34 -2.08 3.51
CA GLY A 168 2.45 -2.11 2.07
C GLY A 168 2.20 -3.51 1.51
N PHE A 169 1.64 -3.53 0.30
CA PHE A 169 1.33 -4.77 -0.40
C PHE A 169 1.43 -4.57 -1.91
N ASP A 170 2.08 -5.49 -2.60
CA ASP A 170 2.07 -5.59 -4.04
C ASP A 170 2.21 -7.04 -4.50
N LEU A 171 2.11 -7.27 -5.80
CA LEU A 171 2.30 -8.57 -6.44
C LEU A 171 3.55 -8.52 -7.32
N ASP A 172 4.36 -9.58 -7.29
CA ASP A 172 5.40 -9.76 -8.30
C ASP A 172 4.80 -10.23 -9.66
N ALA A 173 5.61 -10.30 -10.70
CA ALA A 173 5.15 -10.67 -12.04
C ALA A 173 4.56 -12.08 -12.12
N ALA A 174 4.89 -12.96 -11.18
CA ALA A 174 4.30 -14.29 -11.05
C ALA A 174 2.98 -14.30 -10.28
N GLY A 175 2.56 -13.14 -9.71
CA GLY A 175 1.39 -13.01 -8.87
C GLY A 175 1.61 -13.48 -7.44
N ASN A 176 2.86 -13.52 -6.98
CA ASN A 176 3.18 -13.81 -5.58
C ASN A 176 2.96 -12.56 -4.74
N PRO A 177 2.22 -12.63 -3.63
CA PRO A 177 2.08 -11.52 -2.69
C PRO A 177 3.39 -11.13 -2.03
N ILE A 178 3.69 -9.83 -2.04
CA ILE A 178 4.77 -9.22 -1.28
C ILE A 178 4.16 -8.28 -0.25
N VAL A 179 4.43 -8.56 1.01
CA VAL A 179 3.80 -7.97 2.18
C VAL A 179 4.84 -7.23 2.98
N LEU A 180 4.64 -5.95 3.22
CA LEU A 180 5.41 -5.13 4.15
C LEU A 180 4.58 -4.85 5.38
N GLY A 181 5.12 -5.13 6.55
CA GLY A 181 4.42 -4.87 7.81
C GLY A 181 5.38 -4.68 8.97
N TYR A 182 4.79 -4.46 10.12
CA TYR A 182 5.45 -4.33 11.41
C TYR A 182 5.03 -5.49 12.32
N PHE A 183 5.93 -5.95 13.18
CA PHE A 183 5.64 -6.99 14.15
C PHE A 183 6.34 -6.76 15.49
N GLN A 184 5.74 -7.31 16.52
CA GLN A 184 6.28 -7.33 17.88
C GLN A 184 6.49 -8.75 18.37
N ASN A 185 7.36 -8.91 19.35
CA ASN A 185 7.69 -10.21 19.96
C ASN A 185 8.20 -11.23 18.92
N THR A 186 7.73 -12.46 19.01
CA THR A 186 8.07 -13.54 18.07
C THR A 186 6.85 -13.90 17.24
N VAL A 187 7.04 -13.89 15.93
CA VAL A 187 6.01 -14.22 14.92
C VAL A 187 6.48 -15.39 14.08
N ASP A 188 5.57 -16.32 13.82
CA ASP A 188 5.75 -17.35 12.80
C ASP A 188 5.26 -16.81 11.45
N PHE A 189 6.14 -16.69 10.49
CA PHE A 189 5.86 -16.19 9.14
C PHE A 189 5.46 -17.28 8.15
N ASP A 190 5.41 -18.53 8.56
CA ASP A 190 4.83 -19.60 7.72
C ASP A 190 3.35 -19.79 8.07
N PRO A 191 2.41 -19.36 7.21
CA PRO A 191 0.99 -19.54 7.47
C PRO A 191 0.52 -21.00 7.33
N GLY A 192 1.41 -21.91 6.92
CA GLY A 192 1.14 -23.34 6.78
C GLY A 192 1.42 -24.14 8.04
N VAL A 193 1.88 -25.37 7.84
CA VAL A 193 2.24 -26.29 8.94
C VAL A 193 3.73 -26.19 9.34
N GLY A 194 4.50 -25.43 8.59
CA GLY A 194 5.91 -25.15 8.87
C GLY A 194 6.07 -24.15 10.01
N THR A 195 7.31 -23.77 10.29
CA THR A 195 7.61 -22.73 11.27
C THR A 195 8.81 -21.92 10.83
N VAL A 196 8.61 -20.62 10.67
CA VAL A 196 9.64 -19.63 10.32
C VAL A 196 9.56 -18.48 11.33
N ASN A 197 10.13 -18.70 12.49
CA ASN A 197 10.07 -17.72 13.58
C ASN A 197 11.09 -16.60 13.38
N MET A 198 10.62 -15.35 13.53
CA MET A 198 11.46 -14.17 13.74
C MET A 198 11.09 -13.50 15.04
N THR A 199 12.08 -12.91 15.70
CA THR A 199 11.88 -12.15 16.95
C THR A 199 12.27 -10.70 16.73
N ALA A 200 11.32 -9.81 16.96
CA ALA A 200 11.54 -8.37 16.86
C ALA A 200 12.42 -7.86 18.01
N GLY A 201 13.08 -6.73 17.76
CA GLY A 201 13.73 -5.95 18.82
C GLY A 201 12.70 -5.33 19.79
N PHE A 202 13.19 -4.68 20.84
CA PHE A 202 12.35 -4.07 21.89
C PHE A 202 11.29 -3.09 21.35
N SER A 203 11.61 -2.35 20.28
CA SER A 203 10.70 -1.39 19.63
C SER A 203 9.89 -2.00 18.50
N GLY A 204 9.90 -3.33 18.33
CA GLY A 204 9.35 -4.00 17.16
C GLY A 204 10.31 -3.98 15.98
N SER A 205 9.88 -4.53 14.86
CA SER A 205 10.65 -4.56 13.61
C SER A 205 9.71 -4.61 12.41
N ASN A 206 10.19 -4.17 11.26
CA ASN A 206 9.49 -4.41 10.01
C ASN A 206 9.86 -5.78 9.45
N PHE A 207 8.94 -6.35 8.70
CA PHE A 207 9.17 -7.55 7.89
C PHE A 207 8.81 -7.28 6.44
N LEU A 208 9.49 -7.97 5.54
CA LEU A 208 9.11 -8.12 4.15
C LEU A 208 8.94 -9.61 3.88
N LEU A 209 7.69 -10.01 3.62
CA LEU A 209 7.29 -11.41 3.41
C LEU A 209 6.87 -11.60 1.96
N ARG A 210 7.31 -12.69 1.33
CA ARG A 210 6.73 -13.20 0.08
C ARG A 210 6.00 -14.50 0.37
N LEU A 211 4.76 -14.58 -0.09
CA LEU A 211 4.01 -15.83 -0.22
C LEU A 211 4.03 -16.30 -1.67
N ASN A 212 3.82 -17.58 -1.88
CA ASN A 212 3.54 -18.12 -3.21
C ASN A 212 2.10 -17.79 -3.65
N THR A 213 1.79 -17.97 -4.93
CA THR A 213 0.44 -17.72 -5.48
C THR A 213 -0.66 -18.56 -4.85
N ASP A 214 -0.30 -19.65 -4.17
CA ASP A 214 -1.21 -20.56 -3.43
C ASP A 214 -1.32 -20.21 -1.94
N GLY A 215 -0.68 -19.13 -1.49
CA GLY A 215 -0.68 -18.67 -0.11
C GLY A 215 0.36 -19.34 0.80
N SER A 216 1.14 -20.29 0.30
CA SER A 216 2.22 -20.94 1.06
C SER A 216 3.42 -19.99 1.25
N TYR A 217 4.19 -20.22 2.31
CA TYR A 217 5.41 -19.48 2.60
C TYR A 217 6.44 -19.60 1.46
N ASN A 218 7.08 -18.49 1.13
CA ASN A 218 8.19 -18.44 0.16
C ASN A 218 9.47 -17.92 0.82
N ASN A 219 9.47 -16.67 1.27
CA ASN A 219 10.64 -16.01 1.87
C ASN A 219 10.23 -14.89 2.81
N VAL A 220 11.01 -14.63 3.85
CA VAL A 220 10.84 -13.48 4.73
C VAL A 220 12.19 -12.92 5.15
N ILE A 221 12.28 -11.60 5.22
CA ILE A 221 13.39 -10.88 5.86
C ILE A 221 12.88 -9.96 6.95
N GLN A 222 13.67 -9.80 7.98
CA GLN A 222 13.48 -8.76 8.99
C GLN A 222 14.25 -7.52 8.52
N MET A 223 13.56 -6.39 8.49
CA MET A 223 14.17 -5.08 8.28
C MET A 223 14.38 -4.42 9.64
N SER A 224 15.50 -3.70 9.78
CA SER A 224 15.80 -3.03 11.05
C SER A 224 14.79 -1.91 11.37
N SER A 225 14.98 -1.22 12.47
CA SER A 225 14.11 -0.25 13.16
C SER A 225 13.63 0.97 12.34
N ALA A 226 13.43 0.79 11.03
CA ALA A 226 12.76 1.76 10.17
C ALA A 226 11.27 1.42 10.07
N TYR A 227 10.42 2.44 9.86
CA TYR A 227 8.99 2.24 9.61
C TYR A 227 8.73 2.41 8.12
N GLY A 228 8.53 1.30 7.41
CA GLY A 228 8.13 1.32 6.00
C GLY A 228 6.64 1.65 5.88
N ASN A 229 6.31 2.68 5.10
CA ASN A 229 4.93 3.13 4.93
C ASN A 229 4.30 2.59 3.65
N TYR A 230 5.11 2.35 2.63
CA TYR A 230 4.64 1.92 1.32
C TYR A 230 5.69 1.11 0.60
N LEU A 231 5.25 0.14 -0.20
CA LEU A 231 6.10 -0.61 -1.12
C LEU A 231 5.53 -0.58 -2.54
N TYR A 232 6.41 -0.72 -3.50
CA TYR A 232 6.11 -0.89 -4.93
C TYR A 232 7.00 -1.98 -5.51
N VAL A 233 6.44 -2.82 -6.38
CA VAL A 233 7.19 -3.85 -7.11
C VAL A 233 7.21 -3.47 -8.58
N ASP A 234 8.39 -3.36 -9.18
CA ASP A 234 8.55 -3.04 -10.60
C ASP A 234 8.39 -4.25 -11.52
N ASN A 235 8.34 -4.02 -12.83
CA ASN A 235 8.19 -5.08 -13.84
C ASN A 235 9.37 -6.08 -13.91
N SER A 236 10.46 -5.80 -13.20
CA SER A 236 11.62 -6.69 -13.03
C SER A 236 11.65 -7.36 -11.66
N ASP A 237 10.54 -7.27 -10.91
CA ASP A 237 10.38 -7.76 -9.55
C ASP A 237 11.33 -7.12 -8.51
N ASN A 238 11.89 -5.94 -8.81
CA ASN A 238 12.58 -5.17 -7.77
C ASN A 238 11.56 -4.53 -6.84
N ILE A 239 11.92 -4.44 -5.58
CA ILE A 239 11.06 -3.94 -4.52
C ILE A 239 11.62 -2.62 -4.03
N TYR A 240 10.77 -1.61 -4.02
CA TYR A 240 11.09 -0.28 -3.53
C TYR A 240 10.23 0.01 -2.31
N ILE A 241 10.85 0.47 -1.24
CA ILE A 241 10.17 0.79 0.02
C ILE A 241 10.56 2.20 0.44
N THR A 242 9.58 2.96 0.92
CA THR A 242 9.79 4.27 1.54
C THR A 242 9.09 4.35 2.88
N GLY A 243 9.55 5.24 3.73
CA GLY A 243 9.00 5.44 5.07
C GLY A 243 9.81 6.44 5.86
N LEU A 244 9.98 6.17 7.14
CA LEU A 244 10.74 7.02 8.05
C LEU A 244 11.59 6.18 9.01
N PHE A 245 12.67 6.79 9.54
CA PHE A 245 13.52 6.14 10.53
C PHE A 245 14.17 7.17 11.46
N TRP A 246 14.69 6.70 12.59
CA TRP A 246 15.42 7.51 13.57
C TRP A 246 16.79 6.93 13.85
N GLY A 247 17.74 7.80 14.19
CA GLY A 247 19.09 7.40 14.60
C GLY A 247 19.87 6.73 13.49
N THR A 248 20.58 5.63 13.80
CA THR A 248 21.36 4.87 12.81
C THR A 248 20.67 3.55 12.53
N VAL A 249 20.35 3.31 11.26
CA VAL A 249 19.66 2.11 10.79
C VAL A 249 20.46 1.47 9.66
N ASP A 250 20.66 0.15 9.79
CA ASP A 250 21.24 -0.67 8.72
C ASP A 250 20.11 -1.08 7.76
N PHE A 251 20.17 -0.60 6.52
CA PHE A 251 19.17 -0.89 5.47
C PHE A 251 19.52 -2.12 4.65
N ASN A 252 20.66 -2.77 4.90
CA ASN A 252 21.00 -4.02 4.23
C ASN A 252 20.54 -5.21 5.09
N PRO A 253 19.50 -5.97 4.70
CA PRO A 253 19.06 -7.14 5.47
C PRO A 253 20.03 -8.32 5.40
N GLY A 254 21.06 -8.24 4.55
CA GLY A 254 22.12 -9.24 4.40
C GLY A 254 23.27 -9.06 5.42
N PRO A 255 24.35 -9.81 5.25
CA PRO A 255 25.48 -9.76 6.21
C PRO A 255 26.38 -8.51 6.08
N ALA A 256 26.24 -7.73 5.01
CA ALA A 256 26.96 -6.47 4.84
C ALA A 256 26.16 -5.34 5.51
N VAL A 257 26.84 -4.30 5.96
CA VAL A 257 26.24 -3.15 6.65
C VAL A 257 26.11 -1.97 5.69
N TYR A 258 24.92 -1.38 5.60
CA TYR A 258 24.66 -0.12 4.91
C TYR A 258 23.87 0.83 5.81
N ASN A 259 24.58 1.60 6.60
CA ASN A 259 23.97 2.50 7.56
C ASN A 259 23.55 3.82 6.92
N LEU A 260 22.27 4.20 7.11
CA LEU A 260 21.83 5.58 7.04
C LEU A 260 21.73 6.15 8.46
N ILE A 261 21.96 7.45 8.58
CA ILE A 261 21.96 8.15 9.88
C ILE A 261 21.01 9.32 9.77
N ALA A 262 19.92 9.25 10.53
CA ALA A 262 18.96 10.35 10.62
C ALA A 262 19.57 11.55 11.33
N ALA A 263 19.24 12.75 10.86
CA ALA A 263 19.77 13.99 11.40
C ALA A 263 19.07 14.34 12.73
N GLY A 264 19.84 14.70 13.73
CA GLY A 264 19.32 15.15 15.01
C GLY A 264 18.57 14.08 15.82
N PHE A 265 17.40 14.43 16.36
CA PHE A 265 16.51 13.55 17.15
C PHE A 265 15.14 13.34 16.48
N SER A 266 14.99 13.82 15.23
CA SER A 266 13.79 13.70 14.42
C SER A 266 13.87 12.47 13.51
N SER A 267 12.75 12.17 12.83
CA SER A 267 12.73 11.14 11.79
C SER A 267 13.19 11.71 10.45
N ASP A 268 13.89 10.92 9.67
CA ASP A 268 14.21 11.21 8.28
C ASP A 268 13.50 10.21 7.35
N ALA A 269 13.20 10.64 6.13
CA ALA A 269 12.63 9.76 5.13
C ALA A 269 13.71 8.90 4.47
N PHE A 270 13.38 7.65 4.17
CA PHE A 270 14.27 6.72 3.47
C PHE A 270 13.64 6.19 2.19
N ILE A 271 14.49 5.79 1.28
CA ILE A 271 14.16 4.98 0.11
C ILE A 271 15.10 3.79 0.10
N VAL A 272 14.59 2.57 -0.08
CA VAL A 272 15.43 1.38 -0.25
C VAL A 272 14.96 0.55 -1.43
N LYS A 273 15.91 0.06 -2.22
CA LYS A 273 15.69 -0.89 -3.30
C LYS A 273 16.28 -2.24 -2.94
N LEU A 274 15.46 -3.27 -3.09
CA LEU A 274 15.87 -4.66 -3.05
C LEU A 274 15.59 -5.30 -4.41
N ASN A 275 16.35 -6.34 -4.78
CA ASN A 275 15.99 -7.13 -5.96
C ASN A 275 14.92 -8.19 -5.63
N SER A 276 14.50 -8.95 -6.65
CA SER A 276 13.49 -10.01 -6.52
C SER A 276 13.83 -11.10 -5.49
N ALA A 277 15.09 -11.27 -5.10
CA ALA A 277 15.51 -12.21 -4.04
C ALA A 277 15.64 -11.56 -2.66
N PHE A 278 15.11 -10.33 -2.48
CA PHE A 278 15.24 -9.51 -1.27
C PHE A 278 16.69 -9.11 -0.92
N ILE A 279 17.58 -9.10 -1.93
CA ILE A 279 18.97 -8.67 -1.76
C ILE A 279 19.05 -7.17 -1.97
N PHE A 280 19.69 -6.49 -1.03
CA PHE A 280 19.94 -5.05 -1.05
C PHE A 280 20.63 -4.60 -2.34
N GLN A 281 20.14 -3.50 -2.92
CA GLN A 281 20.72 -2.85 -4.09
C GLN A 281 21.27 -1.48 -3.70
N TRP A 282 20.45 -0.60 -3.19
CA TRP A 282 20.82 0.72 -2.69
C TRP A 282 19.79 1.24 -1.69
N ALA A 283 20.17 2.25 -0.91
CA ALA A 283 19.26 3.04 -0.11
C ALA A 283 19.69 4.51 -0.11
N GLY A 284 18.72 5.41 -0.08
CA GLY A 284 18.88 6.86 -0.02
C GLY A 284 18.12 7.46 1.16
N ILE A 285 18.51 8.67 1.54
CA ILE A 285 17.93 9.44 2.63
C ILE A 285 17.48 10.81 2.11
N ILE A 286 16.32 11.26 2.55
CA ILE A 286 15.89 12.65 2.48
C ILE A 286 15.87 13.14 3.91
N SER A 287 16.76 14.07 4.23
CA SER A 287 17.03 14.42 5.63
C SER A 287 17.03 15.92 5.87
N GLY A 288 16.66 16.29 7.09
CA GLY A 288 16.64 17.67 7.51
C GLY A 288 16.94 17.86 8.99
N ASN A 289 16.50 18.98 9.53
CA ASN A 289 16.66 19.30 10.94
C ASN A 289 15.35 19.14 11.74
N SER A 290 14.30 18.64 11.10
CA SER A 290 12.98 18.34 11.69
C SER A 290 12.50 16.95 11.25
N SER A 291 11.19 16.72 11.11
CA SER A 291 10.66 15.43 10.77
C SER A 291 10.34 15.31 9.27
N GLU A 292 10.84 14.28 8.66
CA GLU A 292 10.60 13.89 7.27
C GLU A 292 9.99 12.49 7.21
N GLN A 293 9.08 12.30 6.25
CA GLN A 293 8.45 11.01 6.02
C GLN A 293 8.16 10.79 4.54
N GLY A 294 8.61 9.65 4.00
CA GLY A 294 8.12 9.14 2.72
C GLY A 294 6.77 8.45 2.92
N THR A 295 5.77 8.84 2.15
CA THR A 295 4.40 8.32 2.29
C THR A 295 4.00 7.38 1.16
N THR A 296 4.56 7.58 -0.03
CA THR A 296 4.28 6.73 -1.20
C THR A 296 5.48 6.69 -2.14
N ILE A 297 5.58 5.59 -2.88
CA ILE A 297 6.65 5.34 -3.86
C ILE A 297 6.05 4.68 -5.09
N SER A 298 6.58 5.01 -6.27
CA SER A 298 6.21 4.42 -7.54
C SER A 298 7.42 4.41 -8.47
N VAL A 299 7.37 3.64 -9.56
CA VAL A 299 8.43 3.59 -10.57
C VAL A 299 7.86 3.97 -11.95
N ASP A 300 8.52 4.89 -12.61
CA ASP A 300 8.33 5.16 -14.03
C ASP A 300 9.23 4.19 -14.81
N GLU A 301 8.65 3.07 -15.24
CA GLU A 301 9.35 2.00 -15.94
C GLU A 301 9.98 2.47 -17.27
N ASN A 302 9.33 3.44 -17.95
CA ASN A 302 9.82 3.94 -19.23
C ASN A 302 11.05 4.84 -19.08
N ALA A 303 11.13 5.54 -17.96
CA ALA A 303 12.20 6.48 -17.68
C ALA A 303 13.22 5.94 -16.67
N ASN A 304 13.07 4.70 -16.23
CA ASN A 304 13.90 4.06 -15.20
C ASN A 304 14.08 4.96 -13.97
N ALA A 305 12.96 5.48 -13.44
CA ALA A 305 13.00 6.44 -12.36
C ALA A 305 12.06 6.06 -11.22
N VAL A 306 12.55 6.20 -9.99
CA VAL A 306 11.77 6.09 -8.76
C VAL A 306 11.19 7.45 -8.41
N ILE A 307 9.90 7.49 -8.11
CA ILE A 307 9.19 8.69 -7.69
C ILE A 307 8.73 8.47 -6.25
N VAL A 308 9.17 9.33 -5.36
CA VAL A 308 8.81 9.30 -3.94
C VAL A 308 8.10 10.59 -3.58
N ALA A 309 6.99 10.48 -2.88
CA ALA A 309 6.33 11.63 -2.29
C ALA A 309 6.21 11.46 -0.78
N GLY A 310 6.16 12.59 -0.09
CA GLY A 310 6.11 12.64 1.36
C GLY A 310 5.86 14.03 1.89
N PHE A 311 6.12 14.21 3.17
CA PHE A 311 6.06 15.51 3.80
C PHE A 311 7.31 15.78 4.64
N PHE A 312 7.57 17.06 4.92
CA PHE A 312 8.73 17.49 5.69
C PHE A 312 8.42 18.76 6.50
N GLU A 313 9.21 18.97 7.53
CA GLU A 313 9.20 20.17 8.36
C GLU A 313 10.56 20.89 8.25
N GLY A 314 10.54 22.23 8.29
CA GLY A 314 11.75 23.04 8.33
C GLY A 314 12.55 23.05 7.02
N THR A 315 13.84 22.74 7.07
CA THR A 315 14.72 22.70 5.88
C THR A 315 15.28 21.30 5.70
N ILE A 316 15.11 20.77 4.51
CA ILE A 316 15.60 19.43 4.15
C ILE A 316 16.61 19.51 3.00
N ASP A 317 17.51 18.54 2.97
CA ASP A 317 18.23 18.15 1.76
C ASP A 317 17.41 17.09 1.02
N ILE A 318 16.87 17.49 -0.13
CA ILE A 318 16.01 16.60 -0.93
C ILE A 318 16.80 15.67 -1.85
N ASN A 319 18.12 15.86 -1.92
CA ASN A 319 18.99 15.06 -2.77
C ASN A 319 19.67 13.96 -1.93
N PRO A 320 19.37 12.66 -2.17
CA PRO A 320 20.03 11.56 -1.48
C PRO A 320 21.52 11.39 -1.85
N GLU A 321 21.98 12.04 -2.92
CA GLU A 321 23.36 12.07 -3.36
C GLU A 321 24.22 13.07 -2.54
N PRO A 322 25.57 13.01 -2.62
CA PRO A 322 26.44 13.93 -1.85
C PRO A 322 26.26 15.43 -2.17
N ALA A 323 25.62 15.78 -3.27
CA ALA A 323 25.33 17.18 -3.61
C ALA A 323 24.10 17.67 -2.84
N VAL A 324 24.25 18.67 -2.00
CA VAL A 324 23.18 19.25 -1.17
C VAL A 324 22.22 20.10 -1.98
N VAL A 325 20.92 19.80 -1.94
CA VAL A 325 19.84 20.58 -2.55
C VAL A 325 18.81 20.92 -1.48
N ASN A 326 19.01 22.02 -0.79
CA ASN A 326 18.15 22.46 0.29
C ASN A 326 16.86 23.07 -0.19
N ILE A 327 15.73 22.61 0.37
CA ILE A 327 14.42 23.26 0.29
C ILE A 327 13.90 23.49 1.71
N ALA A 328 13.06 24.52 1.87
CA ALA A 328 12.52 24.86 3.19
C ALA A 328 11.01 25.02 3.10
N THR A 329 10.31 24.66 4.19
CA THR A 329 8.87 24.90 4.33
C THR A 329 8.58 26.40 4.36
N VAL A 330 7.41 26.73 3.82
CA VAL A 330 6.89 28.10 3.90
C VAL A 330 6.22 28.32 5.27
N ASP A 331 5.49 27.30 5.73
CA ASP A 331 4.80 27.28 7.01
C ASP A 331 5.32 26.14 7.90
N TYR A 332 4.42 25.32 8.44
CA TYR A 332 4.76 24.29 9.41
C TYR A 332 5.19 22.96 8.73
N VAL A 333 4.41 22.48 7.78
CA VAL A 333 4.65 21.23 7.05
C VAL A 333 4.37 21.46 5.57
N ASP A 334 5.27 21.03 4.70
CA ASP A 334 5.09 20.99 3.25
C ASP A 334 5.26 19.57 2.69
N ALA A 335 4.70 19.34 1.51
CA ALA A 335 4.88 18.09 0.78
C ALA A 335 6.10 18.19 -0.15
N PHE A 336 6.76 17.06 -0.36
CA PHE A 336 7.79 16.91 -1.39
C PHE A 336 7.43 15.83 -2.39
N ILE A 337 7.95 15.98 -3.60
CA ILE A 337 8.03 14.91 -4.61
C ILE A 337 9.45 14.93 -5.15
N VAL A 338 10.13 13.78 -5.13
CA VAL A 338 11.46 13.61 -5.68
C VAL A 338 11.44 12.50 -6.73
N ARG A 339 12.27 12.67 -7.76
CA ARG A 339 12.47 11.68 -8.82
C ARG A 339 13.95 11.33 -8.87
N LEU A 340 14.25 10.06 -8.70
CA LEU A 340 15.60 9.50 -8.60
C LEU A 340 15.83 8.50 -9.73
N ASP A 341 17.09 8.24 -10.11
CA ASP A 341 17.42 7.13 -11.01
C ASP A 341 17.16 5.79 -10.30
N ALA A 342 16.45 4.88 -10.94
CA ALA A 342 16.15 3.57 -10.35
C ALA A 342 17.37 2.63 -10.30
N THR A 343 18.48 2.97 -10.98
CA THR A 343 19.69 2.13 -11.01
C THR A 343 20.46 2.25 -9.69
N ASP A 344 20.66 3.46 -9.20
CA ASP A 344 21.55 3.77 -8.08
C ASP A 344 20.93 4.70 -7.01
N GLY A 345 19.77 5.25 -7.26
CA GLY A 345 19.06 6.10 -6.31
C GLY A 345 19.45 7.57 -6.35
N GLY A 346 20.18 7.99 -7.38
CA GLY A 346 20.66 9.36 -7.57
C GLY A 346 19.97 10.18 -8.63
#